data_cbbc4d1aae49701c9002304f932eb910
#
_entry.id   cbbc4d1aae49701c9002304f932eb910
#
_cell.length_a   1.000
_cell.length_b   1.000
_cell.length_c   1.000
_cell.angle_alpha   90.00
_cell.angle_beta   90.00
_cell.angle_gamma   90.00
#
_symmetry.space_group_name_H-M   'P 1'
#
loop_
_entity.id
_entity.type
_entity.pdbx_description
1 polymer ?
#
loop_
_entity_poly.entity_id
_entity_poly.type
_entity_poly.pdbx_seq_one_letter_code
_entity_poly.pdbx_strand_id
1 'polypeptide(L)'
;MAKKIVGYIKLQVPAGKANPSPPIGPALGQRGLNIMEFCKAFNAQTQSYEAGTPLPVIITAYGDRTFSFIIKLPPVSYFLKQAAAITKGASAPGRGGNAGSVTMDQVREIATKKMRDLNANDVDAASMMVIGSARSMGLEVIQ
;
A
#
# COMPACT_ATOMS: atom_id res chain seq x y z
N MET A 1 -20.63 -6.55 -22.38
CA MET A 1 -19.58 -7.43 -22.91
C MET A 1 -18.32 -7.31 -22.10
N ALA A 2 -17.63 -8.41 -21.90
CA ALA A 2 -16.35 -8.41 -21.19
C ALA A 2 -15.30 -7.72 -22.06
N LYS A 3 -14.61 -6.72 -21.50
CA LYS A 3 -13.53 -6.03 -22.20
C LYS A 3 -12.25 -6.86 -22.07
N LYS A 4 -11.42 -6.81 -23.11
CA LYS A 4 -10.14 -7.52 -23.07
C LYS A 4 -9.17 -6.77 -22.17
N ILE A 5 -8.60 -7.46 -21.19
CA ILE A 5 -7.61 -6.90 -20.28
C ILE A 5 -6.25 -6.87 -20.98
N VAL A 6 -5.67 -5.67 -21.11
CA VAL A 6 -4.35 -5.48 -21.69
C VAL A 6 -3.27 -5.67 -20.64
N GLY A 7 -3.54 -5.28 -19.41
CA GLY A 7 -2.58 -5.43 -18.33
C GLY A 7 -3.04 -4.80 -17.04
N TYR A 8 -2.19 -4.92 -16.03
CA TYR A 8 -2.43 -4.37 -14.70
C TYR A 8 -1.33 -3.38 -14.35
N ILE A 9 -1.69 -2.32 -13.64
CA ILE A 9 -0.76 -1.33 -13.13
C ILE A 9 -0.93 -1.29 -11.61
N LYS A 10 0.15 -1.49 -10.88
CA LYS A 10 0.14 -1.45 -9.41
C LYS A 10 0.93 -0.23 -8.95
N LEU A 11 0.27 0.63 -8.19
CA LEU A 11 0.85 1.89 -7.72
C LEU A 11 0.55 2.09 -6.24
N GLN A 12 1.37 2.91 -5.58
CA GLN A 12 1.06 3.47 -4.28
C GLN A 12 0.83 4.96 -4.46
N VAL A 13 -0.36 5.44 -4.11
CA VAL A 13 -0.76 6.83 -4.33
C VAL A 13 -1.20 7.44 -3.00
N PRO A 14 -0.69 8.63 -2.63
CA PRO A 14 -1.16 9.32 -1.42
C PRO A 14 -2.64 9.66 -1.52
N ALA A 15 -3.40 9.37 -0.46
CA ALA A 15 -4.83 9.60 -0.43
C ALA A 15 -5.15 11.09 -0.64
N GLY A 16 -6.07 11.38 -1.54
CA GLY A 16 -6.51 12.74 -1.84
C GLY A 16 -5.48 13.59 -2.58
N LYS A 17 -4.32 13.04 -2.92
CA LYS A 17 -3.22 13.78 -3.56
C LYS A 17 -2.76 13.17 -4.88
N ALA A 18 -3.62 12.44 -5.57
CA ALA A 18 -3.29 11.92 -6.88
C ALA A 18 -3.16 13.08 -7.89
N ASN A 19 -2.06 13.07 -8.65
CA ASN A 19 -1.80 14.08 -9.65
C ASN A 19 -1.05 13.47 -10.83
N PRO A 20 -0.92 14.17 -11.97
CA PRO A 20 -0.25 13.62 -13.16
C PRO A 20 1.27 13.48 -13.02
N SER A 21 1.86 13.87 -11.89
CA SER A 21 3.30 13.74 -11.68
C SER A 21 3.71 12.28 -11.50
N PRO A 22 5.01 11.94 -11.66
CA PRO A 22 5.45 10.60 -11.30
C PRO A 22 5.05 10.22 -9.88
N PRO A 23 4.67 8.94 -9.61
CA PRO A 23 4.73 7.81 -10.53
C PRO A 23 3.47 7.59 -11.38
N ILE A 24 2.42 8.39 -11.20
CA ILE A 24 1.11 8.15 -11.82
C ILE A 24 1.13 8.43 -13.32
N GLY A 25 1.66 9.60 -13.71
CA GLY A 25 1.67 10.02 -15.10
C GLY A 25 2.33 9.02 -16.03
N PRO A 26 3.60 8.68 -15.81
CA PRO A 26 4.29 7.72 -16.68
C PRO A 26 3.65 6.34 -16.69
N ALA A 27 3.18 5.85 -15.53
CA ALA A 27 2.58 4.52 -15.45
C ALA A 27 1.30 4.41 -16.27
N LEU A 28 0.43 5.40 -16.20
CA LEU A 28 -0.81 5.43 -16.97
C LEU A 28 -0.57 5.82 -18.43
N GLY A 29 0.38 6.72 -18.67
CA GLY A 29 0.72 7.17 -20.01
C GLY A 29 1.22 6.05 -20.90
N GLN A 30 1.99 5.12 -20.36
CA GLN A 30 2.48 3.96 -21.12
C GLN A 30 1.35 3.08 -21.66
N ARG A 31 0.22 3.07 -20.95
CA ARG A 31 -0.96 2.29 -21.36
C ARG A 31 -1.97 3.11 -22.14
N GLY A 32 -1.72 4.40 -22.36
CA GLY A 32 -2.63 5.29 -23.07
C GLY A 32 -3.91 5.60 -22.32
N LEU A 33 -3.88 5.51 -20.99
CA LEU A 33 -5.06 5.76 -20.14
C LEU A 33 -5.19 7.25 -19.81
N ASN A 34 -6.42 7.68 -19.48
CA ASN A 34 -6.66 9.06 -19.10
C ASN A 34 -6.23 9.30 -17.64
N ILE A 35 -5.11 10.01 -17.49
CA ILE A 35 -4.50 10.28 -16.19
C ILE A 35 -5.39 11.15 -15.31
N MET A 36 -5.97 12.21 -15.88
CA MET A 36 -6.80 13.13 -15.12
C MET A 36 -8.07 12.48 -14.60
N GLU A 37 -8.68 11.61 -15.39
CA GLU A 37 -9.87 10.87 -14.97
C GLU A 37 -9.56 9.96 -13.78
N PHE A 38 -8.42 9.26 -13.82
CA PHE A 38 -7.97 8.45 -12.69
C PHE A 38 -7.76 9.31 -11.44
N CYS A 39 -7.04 10.43 -11.57
CA CYS A 39 -6.75 11.30 -10.44
C CYS A 39 -8.03 11.82 -9.78
N LYS A 40 -9.00 12.25 -10.57
CA LYS A 40 -10.28 12.74 -10.06
C LYS A 40 -11.05 11.63 -9.33
N ALA A 41 -11.16 10.45 -9.94
CA ALA A 41 -11.89 9.34 -9.35
C ALA A 41 -11.21 8.85 -8.07
N PHE A 42 -9.89 8.73 -8.07
CA PHE A 42 -9.12 8.32 -6.91
C PHE A 42 -9.29 9.31 -5.76
N ASN A 43 -9.11 10.61 -6.03
CA ASN A 43 -9.23 11.63 -5.00
C ASN A 43 -10.64 11.65 -4.40
N ALA A 44 -11.67 11.47 -5.22
CA ALA A 44 -13.06 11.42 -4.74
C ALA A 44 -13.28 10.21 -3.81
N GLN A 45 -12.74 9.05 -4.17
CA GLN A 45 -12.92 7.82 -3.37
C GLN A 45 -12.09 7.81 -2.10
N THR A 46 -11.01 8.57 -2.05
CA THR A 46 -10.09 8.56 -0.89
C THR A 46 -10.29 9.73 0.06
N GLN A 47 -11.37 10.49 -0.09
CA GLN A 47 -11.65 11.62 0.82
C GLN A 47 -11.83 11.20 2.27
N SER A 48 -12.28 9.97 2.51
CA SER A 48 -12.47 9.43 3.85
C SER A 48 -11.17 9.04 4.54
N TYR A 49 -10.07 8.96 3.80
CA TYR A 49 -8.76 8.63 4.36
C TYR A 49 -8.02 9.90 4.75
N GLU A 50 -7.07 9.74 5.70
CA GLU A 50 -6.19 10.83 6.05
C GLU A 50 -5.33 11.24 4.85
N ALA A 51 -5.26 12.55 4.57
CA ALA A 51 -4.53 13.05 3.42
C ALA A 51 -3.05 12.67 3.50
N GLY A 52 -2.51 12.16 2.40
CA GLY A 52 -1.12 11.73 2.33
C GLY A 52 -0.88 10.29 2.74
N THR A 53 -1.91 9.54 3.20
CA THR A 53 -1.78 8.12 3.50
C THR A 53 -1.52 7.35 2.20
N PRO A 54 -0.39 6.60 2.08
CA PRO A 54 -0.15 5.83 0.87
C PRO A 54 -1.14 4.68 0.76
N LEU A 55 -1.82 4.60 -0.38
CA LEU A 55 -2.79 3.55 -0.65
C LEU A 55 -2.34 2.75 -1.87
N PRO A 56 -2.25 1.42 -1.76
CA PRO A 56 -1.98 0.57 -2.92
C PRO A 56 -3.19 0.57 -3.84
N VAL A 57 -2.96 0.77 -5.13
CA VAL A 57 -4.00 0.77 -6.15
C VAL A 57 -3.62 -0.22 -7.22
N ILE A 58 -4.57 -1.07 -7.61
CA ILE A 58 -4.41 -1.96 -8.76
C ILE A 58 -5.33 -1.46 -9.85
N ILE A 59 -4.76 -1.01 -10.95
CA ILE A 59 -5.49 -0.50 -12.09
C ILE A 59 -5.51 -1.57 -13.18
N THR A 60 -6.70 -1.93 -13.63
CA THR A 60 -6.88 -2.87 -14.75
C THR A 60 -7.08 -2.08 -16.03
N ALA A 61 -6.16 -2.23 -16.98
CA ALA A 61 -6.25 -1.55 -18.27
C ALA A 61 -6.93 -2.44 -19.30
N TYR A 62 -7.86 -1.88 -20.05
CA TYR A 62 -8.61 -2.59 -21.09
C TYR A 62 -8.17 -2.16 -22.49
N GLY A 63 -8.46 -3.00 -23.48
CA GLY A 63 -8.02 -2.76 -24.86
C GLY A 63 -8.63 -1.54 -25.52
N ASP A 64 -9.78 -1.05 -25.03
CA ASP A 64 -10.45 0.15 -25.54
C ASP A 64 -9.97 1.44 -24.86
N ARG A 65 -8.85 1.37 -24.15
CA ARG A 65 -8.26 2.49 -23.37
C ARG A 65 -9.08 2.94 -22.18
N THR A 66 -10.03 2.13 -21.74
CA THR A 66 -10.71 2.35 -20.47
C THR A 66 -9.98 1.59 -19.37
N PHE A 67 -10.32 1.92 -18.13
CA PHE A 67 -9.70 1.26 -16.98
C PHE A 67 -10.69 1.15 -15.83
N SER A 68 -10.40 0.22 -14.94
CA SER A 68 -11.01 0.16 -13.61
C SER A 68 -9.90 0.06 -12.58
N PHE A 69 -10.18 0.42 -11.34
CA PHE A 69 -9.17 0.33 -10.29
C PHE A 69 -9.78 -0.08 -8.97
N ILE A 70 -8.94 -0.71 -8.14
CA ILE A 70 -9.29 -1.14 -6.80
C ILE A 70 -8.31 -0.49 -5.84
N ILE A 71 -8.82 0.16 -4.79
CA ILE A 71 -8.01 0.77 -3.74
C ILE A 71 -7.96 -0.21 -2.58
N LYS A 72 -6.75 -0.58 -2.17
CA LYS A 72 -6.52 -1.48 -1.05
C LYS A 72 -6.16 -0.71 0.20
N LEU A 73 -6.11 -1.40 1.34
CA LEU A 73 -5.69 -0.81 2.60
C LEU A 73 -4.22 -0.39 2.54
N PRO A 74 -3.79 0.59 3.36
CA PRO A 74 -2.39 1.03 3.38
C PRO A 74 -1.43 -0.14 3.58
N PRO A 75 -0.20 -0.05 3.04
CA PRO A 75 0.77 -1.15 3.17
C PRO A 75 1.13 -1.41 4.64
N VAL A 76 1.49 -2.66 4.93
CA VAL A 76 1.94 -3.05 6.28
C VAL A 76 3.10 -2.18 6.74
N SER A 77 4.02 -1.84 5.85
CA SER A 77 5.16 -0.99 6.18
C SER A 77 4.74 0.40 6.69
N TYR A 78 3.66 0.96 6.17
CA TYR A 78 3.13 2.23 6.64
C TYR A 78 2.65 2.12 8.10
N PHE A 79 1.89 1.08 8.40
CA PHE A 79 1.40 0.84 9.76
C PHE A 79 2.55 0.60 10.74
N LEU A 80 3.57 -0.16 10.31
CA LEU A 80 4.73 -0.43 11.14
C LEU A 80 5.52 0.84 11.44
N LYS A 81 5.69 1.72 10.46
CA LYS A 81 6.36 3.00 10.68
C LYS A 81 5.60 3.87 11.66
N GLN A 82 4.28 3.89 11.58
CA GLN A 82 3.45 4.62 12.54
C GLN A 82 3.57 4.05 13.96
N ALA A 83 3.50 2.73 14.08
CA ALA A 83 3.57 2.06 15.38
C ALA A 83 4.94 2.27 16.06
N ALA A 84 6.02 2.24 15.27
CA ALA A 84 7.37 2.47 15.76
C ALA A 84 7.73 3.96 15.88
N ALA A 85 6.87 4.85 15.44
CA ALA A 85 7.07 6.31 15.43
C ALA A 85 8.33 6.72 14.66
N ILE A 86 8.59 6.05 13.52
CA ILE A 86 9.72 6.36 12.65
C ILE A 86 9.22 6.78 11.26
N THR A 87 10.05 7.54 10.55
CA THR A 87 9.73 7.98 9.19
C THR A 87 10.29 7.06 8.13
N LYS A 88 11.36 6.33 8.45
CA LYS A 88 12.05 5.46 7.51
C LYS A 88 12.61 4.24 8.23
N GLY A 89 12.57 3.09 7.58
CA GLY A 89 13.17 1.86 8.08
C GLY A 89 14.69 1.89 8.04
N ALA A 90 15.32 0.83 8.54
CA ALA A 90 16.78 0.72 8.54
C ALA A 90 17.33 0.64 7.13
N SER A 91 18.46 1.28 6.89
CA SER A 91 19.15 1.23 5.58
C SER A 91 19.81 -0.11 5.32
N ALA A 92 20.22 -0.81 6.38
CA ALA A 92 20.85 -2.12 6.29
C ALA A 92 20.25 -3.07 7.33
N PRO A 93 19.02 -3.58 7.08
CA PRO A 93 18.37 -4.47 8.05
C PRO A 93 19.19 -5.71 8.32
N GLY A 94 19.31 -6.09 9.61
CA GLY A 94 20.05 -7.27 10.02
C GLY A 94 21.56 -7.07 10.13
N ARG A 95 22.07 -5.89 9.79
CA ARG A 95 23.52 -5.61 9.83
C ARG A 95 23.93 -4.51 10.79
N GLY A 96 23.01 -3.97 11.53
CA GLY A 96 23.31 -2.87 12.44
C GLY A 96 22.24 -2.76 13.49
N GLY A 97 22.16 -1.61 14.15
CA GLY A 97 21.11 -1.34 15.11
C GLY A 97 19.74 -1.32 14.44
N ASN A 98 18.70 -1.60 15.21
CA ASN A 98 17.33 -1.52 14.73
C ASN A 98 16.92 -0.05 14.53
N ALA A 99 16.07 0.21 13.54
CA ALA A 99 15.52 1.54 13.29
C ALA A 99 14.48 1.92 14.34
N GLY A 100 13.85 0.94 14.97
CA GLY A 100 12.82 1.12 15.99
C GLY A 100 12.33 -0.23 16.48
N SER A 101 11.24 -0.21 17.24
CA SER A 101 10.66 -1.45 17.78
C SER A 101 9.13 -1.36 17.75
N VAL A 102 8.49 -2.52 17.68
CA VAL A 102 7.03 -2.66 17.79
C VAL A 102 6.71 -3.79 18.76
N THR A 103 5.60 -3.70 19.46
CA THR A 103 5.13 -4.74 20.36
C THR A 103 4.26 -5.75 19.62
N MET A 104 4.08 -6.94 20.21
CA MET A 104 3.17 -7.94 19.63
C MET A 104 1.72 -7.45 19.58
N ASP A 105 1.33 -6.64 20.55
CA ASP A 105 -0.03 -6.05 20.53
C ASP A 105 -0.20 -5.14 19.32
N GLN A 106 0.79 -4.30 19.02
CA GLN A 106 0.79 -3.45 17.84
C GLN A 106 0.78 -4.28 16.55
N VAL A 107 1.55 -5.37 16.51
CA VAL A 107 1.59 -6.28 15.37
C VAL A 107 0.21 -6.91 15.12
N ARG A 108 -0.46 -7.37 16.17
CA ARG A 108 -1.81 -7.95 16.06
C ARG A 108 -2.84 -6.92 15.61
N GLU A 109 -2.74 -5.70 16.11
CA GLU A 109 -3.61 -4.63 15.68
C GLU A 109 -3.46 -4.34 14.18
N ILE A 110 -2.23 -4.27 13.70
CA ILE A 110 -1.94 -4.07 12.27
C ILE A 110 -2.48 -5.24 11.45
N ALA A 111 -2.24 -6.47 11.92
CA ALA A 111 -2.71 -7.67 11.25
C ALA A 111 -4.24 -7.66 11.12
N THR A 112 -4.96 -7.27 12.18
CA THR A 112 -6.41 -7.18 12.18
C THR A 112 -6.90 -6.15 11.16
N LYS A 113 -6.26 -5.00 11.10
CA LYS A 113 -6.62 -3.95 10.14
C LYS A 113 -6.40 -4.39 8.70
N LYS A 114 -5.40 -5.22 8.46
CA LYS A 114 -4.99 -5.64 7.11
C LYS A 114 -5.60 -6.98 6.67
N MET A 115 -6.32 -7.69 7.56
CA MET A 115 -6.87 -9.02 7.29
C MET A 115 -7.64 -9.10 5.97
N ARG A 116 -8.37 -8.04 5.63
CA ARG A 116 -9.18 -8.00 4.42
C ARG A 116 -8.36 -8.20 3.14
N ASP A 117 -7.12 -7.71 3.14
CA ASP A 117 -6.23 -7.78 1.97
C ASP A 117 -5.26 -8.97 2.03
N LEU A 118 -5.19 -9.66 3.16
CA LEU A 118 -4.27 -10.78 3.36
C LEU A 118 -4.95 -12.11 3.09
N ASN A 119 -4.17 -13.09 2.68
CA ASN A 119 -4.66 -14.45 2.49
C ASN A 119 -4.46 -15.33 3.73
N ALA A 120 -4.22 -14.71 4.88
CA ALA A 120 -4.08 -15.43 6.14
C ALA A 120 -5.42 -15.97 6.62
N ASN A 121 -5.39 -17.14 7.24
CA ASN A 121 -6.60 -17.79 7.73
C ASN A 121 -7.10 -17.19 9.05
N ASP A 122 -6.21 -16.66 9.87
CA ASP A 122 -6.53 -16.08 11.17
C ASP A 122 -5.57 -14.94 11.52
N VAL A 123 -5.84 -14.28 12.64
CA VAL A 123 -5.03 -13.13 13.09
C VAL A 123 -3.60 -13.55 13.45
N ASP A 124 -3.41 -14.75 13.99
CA ASP A 124 -2.07 -15.24 14.32
C ASP A 124 -1.21 -15.43 13.07
N ALA A 125 -1.77 -16.03 12.02
CA ALA A 125 -1.08 -16.17 10.74
C ALA A 125 -0.77 -14.81 10.12
N ALA A 126 -1.72 -13.88 10.16
CA ALA A 126 -1.52 -12.52 9.67
C ALA A 126 -0.44 -11.80 10.46
N SER A 127 -0.39 -12.01 11.79
CA SER A 127 0.64 -11.43 12.65
C SER A 127 2.04 -11.92 12.26
N MET A 128 2.19 -13.18 11.89
CA MET A 128 3.48 -13.71 11.43
C MET A 128 3.93 -13.00 10.14
N MET A 129 3.01 -12.69 9.24
CA MET A 129 3.32 -11.94 8.02
C MET A 129 3.81 -10.51 8.36
N VAL A 130 3.14 -9.87 9.33
CA VAL A 130 3.53 -8.52 9.78
C VAL A 130 4.90 -8.54 10.45
N ILE A 131 5.20 -9.57 11.26
CA ILE A 131 6.52 -9.73 11.90
C ILE A 131 7.61 -9.84 10.84
N GLY A 132 7.39 -10.62 9.79
CA GLY A 132 8.33 -10.73 8.69
C GLY A 132 8.63 -9.40 8.03
N SER A 133 7.59 -8.60 7.78
CA SER A 133 7.73 -7.25 7.22
C SER A 133 8.51 -6.33 8.17
N ALA A 134 8.23 -6.41 9.48
CA ALA A 134 8.95 -5.61 10.48
C ALA A 134 10.45 -5.95 10.50
N ARG A 135 10.78 -7.22 10.46
CA ARG A 135 12.18 -7.65 10.41
C ARG A 135 12.89 -7.16 9.15
N SER A 136 12.21 -7.20 8.01
CA SER A 136 12.78 -6.71 6.75
C SER A 136 13.01 -5.21 6.77
N MET A 137 12.29 -4.47 7.60
CA MET A 137 12.45 -3.03 7.78
C MET A 137 13.49 -2.67 8.85
N GLY A 138 14.05 -3.66 9.53
CA GLY A 138 14.98 -3.44 10.62
C GLY A 138 14.31 -3.07 11.92
N LEU A 139 13.07 -3.47 12.14
CA LEU A 139 12.34 -3.25 13.38
C LEU A 139 12.46 -4.47 14.30
N GLU A 140 12.63 -4.23 15.59
CA GLU A 140 12.60 -5.26 16.61
C GLU A 140 11.15 -5.50 17.04
N VAL A 141 10.77 -6.77 17.15
CA VAL A 141 9.44 -7.15 17.65
C VAL A 141 9.59 -7.59 19.11
N ILE A 142 8.93 -6.84 20.00
CA ILE A 142 8.99 -7.07 21.45
C ILE A 142 7.70 -7.81 21.86
N GLN A 143 7.88 -8.94 22.50
CA GLN A 143 6.77 -9.73 23.01
C GLN A 143 6.27 -9.22 24.36
#